data_b6938769d6b071cb4fb0d240b1e0baa7
#
_entry.id   b6938769d6b071cb4fb0d240b1e0baa7
#
_cell.length_a   1.000
_cell.length_b   1.000
_cell.length_c   1.000
_cell.angle_alpha   90.00
_cell.angle_beta   90.00
_cell.angle_gamma   90.00
#
_symmetry.space_group_name_H-M   'P 1'
#
loop_
_entity.id
_entity.type
_entity.pdbx_description
1 polymer ?
#
loop_
_entity_poly.entity_id
_entity_poly.type
_entity_poly.pdbx_seq_one_letter_code
_entity_poly.pdbx_strand_id
1 'polypeptide(L)'
;MLDNKHLNHFKSIVGVENVKSDKAHLIAYCYDATRERFEPDAVVFPRDEQDVSNILKYCNEHKIIIVPRGAGSCFTGGALPANGGIILSLERHMNQILEIDMENMLGIVQPGVINMDFQKAAEAVGLFYPPDPASEMYCTLGGNVAENAGGMRAAKYGITKDYVVALRAVLPNGEIITAGKKTIKDVAGYNTAGILIASEGTLAVITQITLKLIPKPKLKKTYMGIFPDVTKAMNAVFKSLAAGANPVAMEFLDALVIDALKQKFPDIDLPQNAGGILVGDVDGSSEAEITSQLETLKQSFKDNGSNGFIVAQSDEEADKLWFARKNASPATMVYGTKKLNEDISVPRSKLPEALEEIYKIADKYGLKAPCFGHSGDGNIHVNVMVKDKNNEQEMADGHKAIEEIFQLVVDMGGTLSGEHGIGLSKAPFMNIAFNQAEMELFKSIKKAFDPNNILNPFKMGL
;
A
#
# COMPACT_ATOMS: atom_id res chain seq x y z
N MET A 1 -24.55 -16.28 -11.61
CA MET A 1 -25.40 -15.07 -11.47
C MET A 1 -26.42 -15.31 -10.37
N LEU A 2 -26.56 -14.35 -9.48
CA LEU A 2 -27.59 -14.35 -8.43
C LEU A 2 -28.99 -14.27 -9.06
N ASP A 3 -29.94 -15.01 -8.49
CA ASP A 3 -31.32 -14.94 -8.93
C ASP A 3 -32.03 -13.66 -8.42
N ASN A 4 -33.19 -13.36 -9.00
CA ASN A 4 -33.98 -12.19 -8.63
C ASN A 4 -34.43 -12.19 -7.17
N LYS A 5 -34.54 -13.34 -6.51
CA LYS A 5 -34.91 -13.45 -5.10
C LYS A 5 -33.83 -12.80 -4.22
N HIS A 6 -32.56 -13.13 -4.46
CA HIS A 6 -31.44 -12.56 -3.72
C HIS A 6 -31.31 -11.04 -3.99
N LEU A 7 -31.39 -10.62 -5.26
CA LEU A 7 -31.34 -9.20 -5.60
C LEU A 7 -32.47 -8.40 -4.94
N ASN A 8 -33.70 -8.94 -4.91
CA ASN A 8 -34.83 -8.28 -4.26
C ASN A 8 -34.66 -8.21 -2.73
N HIS A 9 -34.03 -9.23 -2.13
CA HIS A 9 -33.72 -9.19 -0.71
C HIS A 9 -32.72 -8.07 -0.39
N PHE A 10 -31.62 -7.96 -1.15
CA PHE A 10 -30.67 -6.83 -0.97
C PHE A 10 -31.37 -5.49 -1.16
N LYS A 11 -32.23 -5.35 -2.17
CA LYS A 11 -33.03 -4.11 -2.36
C LYS A 11 -33.94 -3.80 -1.17
N SER A 12 -34.46 -4.80 -0.47
CA SER A 12 -35.26 -4.59 0.73
C SER A 12 -34.44 -4.09 1.93
N ILE A 13 -33.14 -4.41 1.97
CA ILE A 13 -32.22 -3.93 3.02
C ILE A 13 -31.77 -2.51 2.73
N VAL A 14 -31.17 -2.27 1.55
CA VAL A 14 -30.46 -1.02 1.27
C VAL A 14 -31.23 -0.02 0.40
N GLY A 15 -32.37 -0.41 -0.14
CA GLY A 15 -33.12 0.38 -1.16
C GLY A 15 -32.76 -0.04 -2.59
N VAL A 16 -33.70 0.15 -3.50
CA VAL A 16 -33.59 -0.29 -4.91
C VAL A 16 -32.42 0.40 -5.63
N GLU A 17 -32.22 1.66 -5.34
CA GLU A 17 -31.18 2.51 -5.92
C GLU A 17 -29.75 2.11 -5.51
N ASN A 18 -29.61 1.35 -4.43
CA ASN A 18 -28.34 0.90 -3.85
C ASN A 18 -27.95 -0.55 -4.22
N VAL A 19 -28.70 -1.19 -5.12
CA VAL A 19 -28.34 -2.50 -5.70
C VAL A 19 -28.25 -2.37 -7.21
N LYS A 20 -27.08 -2.64 -7.76
CA LYS A 20 -26.78 -2.55 -9.19
C LYS A 20 -26.44 -3.95 -9.73
N SER A 21 -27.15 -4.34 -10.78
CA SER A 21 -26.94 -5.62 -11.50
C SER A 21 -26.95 -5.45 -13.02
N ASP A 22 -27.00 -4.19 -13.49
CA ASP A 22 -26.90 -3.90 -14.91
C ASP A 22 -25.42 -3.86 -15.36
N LYS A 23 -25.21 -4.22 -16.61
CA LYS A 23 -23.86 -4.41 -17.18
C LYS A 23 -22.95 -3.16 -17.04
N ALA A 24 -23.49 -1.96 -17.15
CA ALA A 24 -22.68 -0.74 -17.08
C ALA A 24 -22.08 -0.56 -15.69
N HIS A 25 -22.88 -0.79 -14.63
CA HIS A 25 -22.39 -0.74 -13.26
C HIS A 25 -21.44 -1.89 -12.94
N LEU A 26 -21.73 -3.13 -13.40
CA LEU A 26 -20.85 -4.28 -13.14
C LEU A 26 -19.47 -4.06 -13.76
N ILE A 27 -19.40 -3.51 -14.99
CA ILE A 27 -18.13 -3.17 -15.63
C ILE A 27 -17.32 -2.15 -14.81
N ALA A 28 -17.95 -1.15 -14.16
CA ALA A 28 -17.26 -0.15 -13.36
C ALA A 28 -16.60 -0.75 -12.10
N TYR A 29 -17.10 -1.88 -11.61
CA TYR A 29 -16.59 -2.53 -10.42
C TYR A 29 -15.84 -3.86 -10.68
N CYS A 30 -15.66 -4.26 -11.94
CA CYS A 30 -15.03 -5.55 -12.30
C CYS A 30 -13.50 -5.51 -12.31
N TYR A 31 -12.86 -4.37 -12.07
CA TYR A 31 -11.39 -4.20 -12.12
C TYR A 31 -10.87 -3.37 -10.95
N ASP A 32 -9.57 -3.45 -10.75
CA ASP A 32 -8.78 -2.59 -9.85
C ASP A 32 -7.51 -2.07 -10.57
N ALA A 33 -6.47 -1.66 -9.83
CA ALA A 33 -5.24 -1.16 -10.44
C ALA A 33 -4.39 -2.24 -11.13
N THR A 34 -4.65 -3.53 -10.91
CA THR A 34 -4.01 -4.64 -11.65
C THR A 34 -4.44 -4.67 -13.12
N ARG A 35 -5.63 -4.11 -13.43
CA ARG A 35 -6.34 -4.19 -14.71
C ARG A 35 -6.87 -5.60 -15.06
N GLU A 36 -6.76 -6.56 -14.13
CA GLU A 36 -7.47 -7.82 -14.23
C GLU A 36 -8.99 -7.56 -14.12
N ARG A 37 -9.80 -8.41 -14.76
CA ARG A 37 -11.24 -8.21 -14.84
C ARG A 37 -11.99 -9.45 -14.41
N PHE A 38 -12.82 -9.27 -13.38
CA PHE A 38 -13.75 -10.29 -12.88
C PHE A 38 -15.11 -9.64 -12.64
N GLU A 39 -16.12 -10.08 -13.36
CA GLU A 39 -17.45 -9.48 -13.30
C GLU A 39 -18.21 -9.98 -12.05
N PRO A 40 -18.69 -9.11 -11.16
CA PRO A 40 -19.51 -9.49 -10.02
C PRO A 40 -20.94 -9.83 -10.47
N ASP A 41 -21.69 -10.53 -9.62
CA ASP A 41 -23.13 -10.76 -9.85
C ASP A 41 -23.95 -9.51 -9.56
N ALA A 42 -23.55 -8.70 -8.59
CA ALA A 42 -24.15 -7.41 -8.26
C ALA A 42 -23.18 -6.53 -7.46
N VAL A 43 -23.46 -5.23 -7.42
CA VAL A 43 -22.84 -4.26 -6.52
C VAL A 43 -23.88 -3.76 -5.54
N VAL A 44 -23.58 -3.83 -4.25
CA VAL A 44 -24.47 -3.42 -3.16
C VAL A 44 -23.80 -2.30 -2.37
N PHE A 45 -24.51 -1.20 -2.14
CA PHE A 45 -24.05 -0.03 -1.42
C PHE A 45 -24.77 0.06 -0.07
N PRO A 46 -24.20 -0.43 1.04
CA PRO A 46 -24.79 -0.29 2.37
C PRO A 46 -24.74 1.16 2.81
N ARG A 47 -25.77 1.60 3.55
CA ARG A 47 -25.90 2.98 4.05
C ARG A 47 -25.23 3.15 5.41
N ASP A 48 -25.20 2.05 6.19
CA ASP A 48 -24.68 2.03 7.55
C ASP A 48 -24.24 0.62 7.97
N GLU A 49 -23.76 0.50 9.19
CA GLU A 49 -23.29 -0.75 9.79
C GLU A 49 -24.41 -1.82 9.92
N GLN A 50 -25.67 -1.39 10.12
CA GLN A 50 -26.77 -2.33 10.24
C GLN A 50 -27.12 -2.96 8.88
N ASP A 51 -27.05 -2.18 7.80
CA ASP A 51 -27.17 -2.71 6.45
C ASP A 51 -26.09 -3.76 6.16
N VAL A 52 -24.82 -3.46 6.53
CA VAL A 52 -23.70 -4.43 6.41
C VAL A 52 -24.00 -5.70 7.19
N SER A 53 -24.47 -5.59 8.44
CA SER A 53 -24.84 -6.73 9.28
C SER A 53 -25.92 -7.59 8.63
N ASN A 54 -26.99 -6.98 8.16
CA ASN A 54 -28.11 -7.68 7.53
C ASN A 54 -27.69 -8.38 6.23
N ILE A 55 -26.86 -7.74 5.42
CA ILE A 55 -26.32 -8.30 4.18
C ILE A 55 -25.43 -9.51 4.48
N LEU A 56 -24.47 -9.38 5.40
CA LEU A 56 -23.56 -10.46 5.77
C LEU A 56 -24.32 -11.66 6.33
N LYS A 57 -25.26 -11.44 7.24
CA LYS A 57 -26.10 -12.50 7.78
C LYS A 57 -26.84 -13.28 6.69
N TYR A 58 -27.49 -12.56 5.77
CA TYR A 58 -28.19 -13.20 4.65
C TYR A 58 -27.25 -13.95 3.71
N CYS A 59 -26.10 -13.37 3.38
CA CYS A 59 -25.11 -14.03 2.54
C CYS A 59 -24.52 -15.28 3.21
N ASN A 60 -24.31 -15.24 4.52
CA ASN A 60 -23.82 -16.39 5.28
C ASN A 60 -24.83 -17.56 5.29
N GLU A 61 -26.13 -17.25 5.47
CA GLU A 61 -27.21 -18.25 5.41
C GLU A 61 -27.33 -18.89 4.02
N HIS A 62 -27.08 -18.13 2.97
CA HIS A 62 -27.27 -18.56 1.58
C HIS A 62 -25.97 -18.88 0.84
N LYS A 63 -24.83 -18.82 1.53
CA LYS A 63 -23.47 -19.06 0.99
C LYS A 63 -23.16 -18.21 -0.25
N ILE A 64 -23.56 -16.93 -0.21
CA ILE A 64 -23.28 -15.96 -1.26
C ILE A 64 -21.93 -15.31 -0.95
N ILE A 65 -21.02 -15.31 -1.92
CA ILE A 65 -19.71 -14.68 -1.81
C ILE A 65 -19.85 -13.16 -1.75
N ILE A 66 -19.10 -12.53 -0.83
CA ILE A 66 -19.02 -11.08 -0.65
C ILE A 66 -17.57 -10.66 -0.81
N VAL A 67 -17.35 -9.63 -1.61
CA VAL A 67 -16.06 -8.95 -1.75
C VAL A 67 -16.23 -7.52 -1.23
N PRO A 68 -15.71 -7.19 -0.03
CA PRO A 68 -15.69 -5.81 0.46
C PRO A 68 -14.80 -4.96 -0.43
N ARG A 69 -15.25 -3.74 -0.74
CA ARG A 69 -14.51 -2.85 -1.63
C ARG A 69 -14.57 -1.41 -1.13
N GLY A 70 -13.40 -0.77 -1.02
CA GLY A 70 -13.24 0.67 -0.98
C GLY A 70 -13.13 1.23 -2.41
N ALA A 71 -12.14 2.04 -2.69
CA ALA A 71 -11.92 2.63 -4.01
C ALA A 71 -11.43 1.62 -5.08
N GLY A 72 -10.97 0.42 -4.70
CA GLY A 72 -10.39 -0.55 -5.65
C GLY A 72 -9.05 -0.08 -6.24
N SER A 73 -8.25 0.60 -5.43
CA SER A 73 -6.95 1.15 -5.83
C SER A 73 -5.79 0.18 -5.61
N CYS A 74 -6.03 -1.03 -5.10
CA CYS A 74 -4.97 -1.99 -4.82
C CYS A 74 -4.35 -2.59 -6.09
N PHE A 75 -3.09 -3.04 -5.97
CA PHE A 75 -2.30 -3.61 -7.05
C PHE A 75 -2.23 -5.14 -7.03
N THR A 76 -3.04 -5.80 -6.20
CA THR A 76 -2.95 -7.26 -5.97
C THR A 76 -4.25 -8.01 -6.22
N GLY A 77 -5.33 -7.32 -6.60
CA GLY A 77 -6.62 -7.96 -6.84
C GLY A 77 -7.42 -8.22 -5.56
N GLY A 78 -7.07 -7.58 -4.44
CA GLY A 78 -7.76 -7.73 -3.15
C GLY A 78 -9.26 -7.41 -3.23
N ALA A 79 -9.65 -6.44 -4.06
CA ALA A 79 -11.04 -6.00 -4.22
C ALA A 79 -11.77 -6.64 -5.42
N LEU A 80 -11.19 -7.69 -6.07
CA LEU A 80 -11.76 -8.31 -7.27
C LEU A 80 -12.61 -9.54 -6.94
N PRO A 81 -13.81 -9.69 -7.55
CA PRO A 81 -14.71 -10.82 -7.35
C PRO A 81 -14.33 -12.02 -8.24
N ALA A 82 -13.13 -12.59 -8.03
CA ALA A 82 -12.57 -13.65 -8.88
C ALA A 82 -13.45 -14.90 -9.00
N ASN A 83 -14.35 -15.12 -8.04
CA ASN A 83 -15.27 -16.25 -8.02
C ASN A 83 -16.75 -15.81 -8.04
N GLY A 84 -17.03 -14.64 -8.65
CA GLY A 84 -18.38 -14.08 -8.65
C GLY A 84 -18.80 -13.54 -7.29
N GLY A 85 -20.11 -13.56 -7.02
CA GLY A 85 -20.70 -13.00 -5.80
C GLY A 85 -20.96 -11.51 -5.89
N ILE A 86 -21.18 -10.87 -4.74
CA ILE A 86 -21.48 -9.44 -4.69
C ILE A 86 -20.26 -8.63 -4.27
N ILE A 87 -20.11 -7.45 -4.88
CA ILE A 87 -19.25 -6.42 -4.33
C ILE A 87 -20.05 -5.62 -3.31
N LEU A 88 -19.52 -5.52 -2.09
CA LEU A 88 -20.02 -4.65 -1.04
C LEU A 88 -19.19 -3.37 -1.02
N SER A 89 -19.67 -2.32 -1.71
CA SER A 89 -18.93 -1.07 -1.84
C SER A 89 -19.28 -0.09 -0.72
N LEU A 90 -18.27 0.28 0.08
CA LEU A 90 -18.44 1.10 1.28
C LEU A 90 -18.24 2.61 1.02
N GLU A 91 -17.72 2.98 -0.14
CA GLU A 91 -17.30 4.36 -0.46
C GLU A 91 -18.49 5.34 -0.63
N ARG A 92 -19.65 4.83 -1.07
CA ARG A 92 -20.77 5.69 -1.50
C ARG A 92 -21.49 6.38 -0.35
N HIS A 93 -21.74 5.66 0.75
CA HIS A 93 -22.54 6.16 1.87
C HIS A 93 -21.79 6.14 3.20
N MET A 94 -20.79 5.30 3.35
CA MET A 94 -20.04 5.17 4.59
C MET A 94 -18.69 5.92 4.49
N ASN A 95 -18.76 7.22 4.20
CA ASN A 95 -17.61 8.08 3.89
C ASN A 95 -17.56 9.37 4.73
N GLN A 96 -18.07 9.31 5.97
CA GLN A 96 -18.09 10.47 6.85
C GLN A 96 -16.94 10.45 7.86
N ILE A 97 -16.33 11.61 8.08
CA ILE A 97 -15.48 11.88 9.24
C ILE A 97 -16.44 12.17 10.39
N LEU A 98 -16.53 11.25 11.35
CA LEU A 98 -17.52 11.31 12.44
C LEU A 98 -17.08 12.25 13.54
N GLU A 99 -15.78 12.27 13.86
CA GLU A 99 -15.23 13.08 14.95
C GLU A 99 -13.72 13.32 14.72
N ILE A 100 -13.24 14.51 15.05
CA ILE A 100 -11.81 14.78 15.33
C ILE A 100 -11.72 15.26 16.77
N ASP A 101 -11.28 14.37 17.64
CA ASP A 101 -11.10 14.59 19.07
C ASP A 101 -9.70 15.19 19.29
N MET A 102 -9.65 16.51 19.46
CA MET A 102 -8.41 17.25 19.65
C MET A 102 -7.76 16.98 21.01
N GLU A 103 -8.56 16.71 22.04
CA GLU A 103 -8.06 16.48 23.40
C GLU A 103 -7.35 15.13 23.50
N ASN A 104 -7.90 14.09 22.87
CA ASN A 104 -7.33 12.76 22.84
C ASN A 104 -6.45 12.50 21.58
N MET A 105 -6.38 13.47 20.67
CA MET A 105 -5.67 13.35 19.38
C MET A 105 -6.12 12.10 18.59
N LEU A 106 -7.43 11.94 18.41
CA LEU A 106 -8.03 10.83 17.70
C LEU A 106 -8.92 11.33 16.56
N GLY A 107 -8.98 10.57 15.48
CA GLY A 107 -9.98 10.72 14.43
C GLY A 107 -10.87 9.50 14.34
N ILE A 108 -12.18 9.69 14.24
CA ILE A 108 -13.15 8.61 14.09
C ILE A 108 -13.81 8.78 12.72
N VAL A 109 -13.67 7.76 11.89
CA VAL A 109 -14.09 7.83 10.48
C VAL A 109 -14.81 6.57 10.05
N GLN A 110 -15.63 6.71 9.03
CA GLN A 110 -16.19 5.58 8.29
C GLN A 110 -15.18 5.06 7.24
N PRO A 111 -15.28 3.79 6.80
CA PRO A 111 -14.27 3.15 5.96
C PRO A 111 -14.12 3.74 4.56
N GLY A 112 -15.16 4.39 4.02
CA GLY A 112 -15.16 5.02 2.70
C GLY A 112 -14.54 6.42 2.67
N VAL A 113 -14.07 6.98 3.78
CA VAL A 113 -13.40 8.28 3.82
C VAL A 113 -12.09 8.20 3.02
N ILE A 114 -11.87 9.18 2.14
CA ILE A 114 -10.62 9.29 1.36
C ILE A 114 -9.48 9.71 2.28
N ASN A 115 -8.32 9.10 2.11
CA ASN A 115 -7.14 9.34 2.96
C ASN A 115 -6.77 10.83 3.01
N MET A 116 -6.64 11.48 1.84
CA MET A 116 -6.29 12.91 1.75
C MET A 116 -7.33 13.81 2.41
N ASP A 117 -8.61 13.48 2.32
CA ASP A 117 -9.67 14.30 2.93
C ASP A 117 -9.60 14.25 4.45
N PHE A 118 -9.27 13.08 5.02
CA PHE A 118 -9.03 12.95 6.45
C PHE A 118 -7.77 13.69 6.88
N GLN A 119 -6.67 13.60 6.10
CA GLN A 119 -5.45 14.37 6.39
C GLN A 119 -5.74 15.87 6.44
N LYS A 120 -6.43 16.41 5.42
CA LYS A 120 -6.82 17.84 5.39
C LYS A 120 -7.68 18.25 6.57
N ALA A 121 -8.63 17.40 6.98
CA ALA A 121 -9.50 17.68 8.13
C ALA A 121 -8.70 17.69 9.45
N ALA A 122 -7.75 16.78 9.64
CA ALA A 122 -6.85 16.77 10.78
C ALA A 122 -5.93 18.01 10.79
N GLU A 123 -5.36 18.36 9.63
CA GLU A 123 -4.49 19.53 9.49
C GLU A 123 -5.19 20.86 9.76
N ALA A 124 -6.47 20.97 9.43
CA ALA A 124 -7.28 22.16 9.71
C ALA A 124 -7.38 22.49 11.20
N VAL A 125 -7.18 21.50 12.08
CA VAL A 125 -7.18 21.67 13.54
C VAL A 125 -5.77 21.54 14.16
N GLY A 126 -4.71 21.56 13.34
CA GLY A 126 -3.32 21.50 13.80
C GLY A 126 -2.82 20.10 14.15
N LEU A 127 -3.58 19.08 13.79
CA LEU A 127 -3.20 17.67 13.93
C LEU A 127 -2.73 17.09 12.57
N PHE A 128 -2.17 15.89 12.60
CA PHE A 128 -1.60 15.26 11.43
C PHE A 128 -1.84 13.74 11.44
N TYR A 129 -2.31 13.21 10.31
CA TYR A 129 -2.38 11.79 10.01
C TYR A 129 -1.28 11.43 9.01
N PRO A 130 -0.17 10.79 9.43
CA PRO A 130 1.00 10.62 8.60
C PRO A 130 0.87 9.63 7.42
N PRO A 131 0.18 8.48 7.51
CA PRO A 131 0.19 7.50 6.42
C PRO A 131 -0.24 8.10 5.08
N ASP A 132 0.62 7.94 4.06
CA ASP A 132 0.52 8.60 2.76
C ASP A 132 0.74 7.64 1.58
N PRO A 133 -0.12 6.61 1.42
CA PRO A 133 0.01 5.75 0.25
C PRO A 133 -0.03 6.58 -1.03
N ALA A 134 0.68 6.15 -2.08
CA ALA A 134 0.75 6.87 -3.36
C ALA A 134 -0.64 7.15 -3.97
N SER A 135 -1.65 6.43 -3.53
CA SER A 135 -3.06 6.57 -3.91
C SER A 135 -3.87 7.47 -2.96
N GLU A 136 -3.25 8.24 -2.06
CA GLU A 136 -3.93 9.01 -1.00
C GLU A 136 -5.08 9.92 -1.48
N MET A 137 -5.01 10.38 -2.73
CA MET A 137 -6.05 11.23 -3.35
C MET A 137 -7.37 10.50 -3.60
N TYR A 138 -7.39 9.16 -3.62
CA TYR A 138 -8.57 8.36 -3.96
C TYR A 138 -8.72 7.06 -3.18
N CYS A 139 -7.67 6.55 -2.50
CA CYS A 139 -7.82 5.38 -1.63
C CYS A 139 -8.66 5.72 -0.39
N THR A 140 -9.36 4.71 0.11
CA THR A 140 -10.20 4.84 1.31
C THR A 140 -9.48 4.33 2.55
N LEU A 141 -9.78 4.92 3.71
CA LEU A 141 -9.20 4.51 4.98
C LEU A 141 -9.51 3.05 5.34
N GLY A 142 -10.71 2.56 4.97
CA GLY A 142 -11.06 1.13 5.16
C GLY A 142 -10.19 0.21 4.32
N GLY A 143 -9.88 0.60 3.06
CA GLY A 143 -8.93 -0.11 2.21
C GLY A 143 -7.52 -0.08 2.78
N ASN A 144 -7.07 1.09 3.24
CA ASN A 144 -5.74 1.24 3.85
C ASN A 144 -5.57 0.36 5.10
N VAL A 145 -6.61 0.22 5.93
CA VAL A 145 -6.58 -0.69 7.09
C VAL A 145 -6.58 -2.15 6.65
N ALA A 146 -7.41 -2.50 5.66
CA ALA A 146 -7.49 -3.88 5.17
C ALA A 146 -6.18 -4.37 4.54
N GLU A 147 -5.45 -3.49 3.85
CA GLU A 147 -4.14 -3.78 3.24
C GLU A 147 -2.96 -3.46 4.18
N ASN A 148 -3.18 -2.73 5.28
CA ASN A 148 -2.13 -2.14 6.09
C ASN A 148 -1.20 -1.24 5.28
N ALA A 149 -1.78 -0.35 4.48
CA ALA A 149 -1.07 0.48 3.51
C ALA A 149 0.08 1.29 4.13
N GLY A 150 1.21 1.33 3.42
CA GLY A 150 2.37 2.15 3.71
C GLY A 150 2.39 3.46 2.92
N GLY A 151 3.59 3.98 2.66
CA GLY A 151 3.84 5.19 1.89
C GLY A 151 5.22 5.78 2.19
N MET A 152 5.55 6.88 1.54
CA MET A 152 6.86 7.52 1.64
C MET A 152 7.24 7.94 3.07
N ARG A 153 6.24 8.30 3.90
CA ARG A 153 6.45 8.74 5.29
C ARG A 153 6.67 7.59 6.27
N ALA A 154 6.60 6.33 5.81
CA ALA A 154 6.71 5.16 6.68
C ALA A 154 8.04 5.09 7.42
N ALA A 155 9.12 5.57 6.81
CA ALA A 155 10.46 5.57 7.40
C ALA A 155 10.54 6.28 8.77
N LYS A 156 9.82 7.39 8.94
CA LYS A 156 9.74 8.18 10.18
C LYS A 156 8.50 7.86 11.01
N TYR A 157 7.37 7.77 10.36
CA TYR A 157 6.08 7.79 11.03
C TYR A 157 5.41 6.43 11.15
N GLY A 158 5.94 5.40 10.45
CA GLY A 158 5.26 4.11 10.41
C GLY A 158 4.13 4.07 9.38
N ILE A 159 3.36 2.99 9.42
CA ILE A 159 2.33 2.66 8.45
C ILE A 159 0.93 2.64 9.08
N THR A 160 -0.09 2.30 8.35
CA THR A 160 -1.50 2.37 8.80
C THR A 160 -1.74 1.68 10.14
N LYS A 161 -1.19 0.48 10.39
CA LYS A 161 -1.37 -0.25 11.68
C LYS A 161 -0.91 0.53 12.90
N ASP A 162 0.10 1.40 12.74
CA ASP A 162 0.69 2.16 13.86
C ASP A 162 -0.25 3.28 14.33
N TYR A 163 -1.29 3.57 13.56
CA TYR A 163 -2.28 4.60 13.81
C TYR A 163 -3.68 4.06 14.15
N VAL A 164 -3.96 2.80 13.85
CA VAL A 164 -5.26 2.21 14.18
C VAL A 164 -5.33 1.90 15.69
N VAL A 165 -6.25 2.56 16.37
CA VAL A 165 -6.48 2.40 17.82
C VAL A 165 -7.64 1.45 18.10
N ALA A 166 -8.72 1.58 17.33
CA ALA A 166 -9.87 0.70 17.44
C ALA A 166 -10.64 0.60 16.11
N LEU A 167 -11.33 -0.51 15.93
CA LEU A 167 -12.18 -0.77 14.79
C LEU A 167 -13.58 -1.19 15.24
N ARG A 168 -14.61 -0.77 14.52
CA ARG A 168 -15.89 -1.49 14.50
C ARG A 168 -15.92 -2.30 13.23
N ALA A 169 -16.38 -3.53 13.33
CA ALA A 169 -16.44 -4.44 12.18
C ALA A 169 -17.63 -5.39 12.30
N VAL A 170 -18.08 -5.90 11.17
CA VAL A 170 -19.13 -6.90 11.08
C VAL A 170 -18.53 -8.23 10.66
N LEU A 171 -18.76 -9.25 11.47
CA LEU A 171 -18.32 -10.62 11.19
C LEU A 171 -19.18 -11.26 10.07
N PRO A 172 -18.71 -12.34 9.42
CA PRO A 172 -19.47 -13.03 8.37
C PRO A 172 -20.85 -13.50 8.79
N ASN A 173 -21.08 -13.79 10.07
CA ASN A 173 -22.40 -14.16 10.62
C ASN A 173 -23.34 -12.98 10.87
N GLY A 174 -22.89 -11.74 10.58
CA GLY A 174 -23.64 -10.50 10.79
C GLY A 174 -23.49 -9.87 12.18
N GLU A 175 -22.74 -10.48 13.10
CA GLU A 175 -22.49 -9.89 14.42
C GLU A 175 -21.55 -8.70 14.32
N ILE A 176 -21.88 -7.64 15.07
CA ILE A 176 -21.08 -6.41 15.15
C ILE A 176 -20.13 -6.50 16.34
N ILE A 177 -18.85 -6.28 16.09
CA ILE A 177 -17.82 -6.28 17.12
C ILE A 177 -17.10 -4.94 17.21
N THR A 178 -16.51 -4.69 18.39
CA THR A 178 -15.51 -3.63 18.59
C THR A 178 -14.17 -4.27 18.92
N ALA A 179 -13.16 -3.99 18.13
CA ALA A 179 -11.80 -4.46 18.28
C ALA A 179 -10.90 -3.29 18.70
N GLY A 180 -10.25 -3.35 19.87
CA GLY A 180 -9.48 -2.26 20.45
C GLY A 180 -10.35 -1.25 21.23
N LYS A 181 -9.72 -0.24 21.81
CA LYS A 181 -10.33 0.82 22.64
C LYS A 181 -9.73 2.19 22.30
N LYS A 182 -10.43 3.29 22.64
CA LYS A 182 -9.92 4.67 22.49
C LYS A 182 -8.80 5.03 23.49
N THR A 183 -8.26 4.07 24.22
CA THR A 183 -7.23 4.28 25.24
C THR A 183 -5.84 3.97 24.71
N ILE A 184 -4.82 4.67 25.20
CA ILE A 184 -3.41 4.42 24.81
C ILE A 184 -2.95 3.02 25.24
N LYS A 185 -3.46 2.52 26.38
CA LYS A 185 -3.14 1.19 26.91
C LYS A 185 -4.41 0.34 26.94
N ASP A 186 -4.34 -0.83 26.31
CA ASP A 186 -5.35 -1.88 26.40
C ASP A 186 -4.67 -3.25 26.37
N VAL A 187 -4.86 -4.03 27.44
CA VAL A 187 -4.34 -5.40 27.58
C VAL A 187 -5.46 -6.40 27.90
N ALA A 188 -6.71 -5.99 27.72
CA ALA A 188 -7.89 -6.78 28.04
C ALA A 188 -8.32 -7.64 26.83
N GLY A 189 -7.85 -8.87 26.78
CA GLY A 189 -8.14 -9.83 25.71
C GLY A 189 -7.07 -9.85 24.58
N TYR A 190 -7.41 -10.52 23.50
CA TYR A 190 -6.55 -10.56 22.32
C TYR A 190 -6.55 -9.23 21.56
N ASN A 191 -5.45 -8.90 20.89
CA ASN A 191 -5.39 -7.77 19.95
C ASN A 191 -6.16 -8.09 18.66
N THR A 192 -7.49 -8.04 18.76
CA THR A 192 -8.36 -8.34 17.61
C THR A 192 -8.29 -7.27 16.52
N ALA A 193 -8.00 -6.01 16.86
CA ALA A 193 -7.73 -4.98 15.84
C ALA A 193 -6.52 -5.35 14.99
N GLY A 194 -5.42 -5.82 15.61
CA GLY A 194 -4.23 -6.28 14.90
C GLY A 194 -4.48 -7.50 13.98
N ILE A 195 -5.46 -8.35 14.29
CA ILE A 195 -5.85 -9.49 13.43
C ILE A 195 -6.66 -9.00 12.21
N LEU A 196 -7.46 -7.94 12.37
CA LEU A 196 -8.29 -7.40 11.29
C LEU A 196 -7.50 -6.50 10.33
N ILE A 197 -6.44 -5.83 10.82
CA ILE A 197 -5.52 -5.06 9.97
C ILE A 197 -4.73 -6.03 9.08
N ALA A 198 -4.51 -5.67 7.82
CA ALA A 198 -3.87 -6.51 6.81
C ALA A 198 -4.60 -7.86 6.54
N SER A 199 -5.90 -7.94 6.85
CA SER A 199 -6.70 -9.13 6.55
C SER A 199 -7.31 -9.14 5.14
N GLU A 200 -7.09 -8.08 4.37
CA GLU A 200 -7.60 -7.92 2.99
C GLU A 200 -9.12 -8.19 2.87
N GLY A 201 -9.88 -7.82 3.93
CA GLY A 201 -11.33 -8.06 3.97
C GLY A 201 -11.74 -9.53 4.02
N THR A 202 -10.85 -10.45 4.41
CA THR A 202 -11.16 -11.90 4.50
C THR A 202 -11.77 -12.33 5.83
N LEU A 203 -11.64 -11.50 6.89
CA LEU A 203 -12.06 -11.87 8.25
C LEU A 203 -13.32 -11.13 8.71
N ALA A 204 -13.46 -9.86 8.38
CA ALA A 204 -14.60 -9.02 8.73
C ALA A 204 -14.73 -7.83 7.76
N VAL A 205 -15.89 -7.18 7.75
CA VAL A 205 -16.11 -5.91 7.06
C VAL A 205 -15.96 -4.77 8.06
N ILE A 206 -14.96 -3.91 7.87
CA ILE A 206 -14.71 -2.74 8.73
C ILE A 206 -15.77 -1.67 8.45
N THR A 207 -16.40 -1.15 9.50
CA THR A 207 -17.50 -0.18 9.41
C THR A 207 -17.18 1.15 10.08
N GLN A 208 -16.20 1.19 11.00
CA GLN A 208 -15.69 2.41 11.61
C GLN A 208 -14.24 2.21 12.04
N ILE A 209 -13.44 3.27 11.93
CA ILE A 209 -12.02 3.26 12.26
C ILE A 209 -11.75 4.41 13.24
N THR A 210 -11.06 4.12 14.33
CA THR A 210 -10.50 5.13 15.24
C THR A 210 -9.00 5.19 14.99
N LEU A 211 -8.52 6.36 14.57
CA LEU A 211 -7.14 6.63 14.18
C LEU A 211 -6.49 7.59 15.16
N LYS A 212 -5.25 7.28 15.55
CA LYS A 212 -4.38 8.18 16.28
C LYS A 212 -3.95 9.32 15.35
N LEU A 213 -3.90 10.53 15.91
CA LEU A 213 -3.34 11.72 15.30
C LEU A 213 -2.12 12.20 16.10
N ILE A 214 -1.27 12.97 15.47
CA ILE A 214 -0.11 13.61 16.12
C ILE A 214 -0.14 15.11 15.84
N PRO A 215 0.58 15.96 16.59
CA PRO A 215 0.74 17.36 16.24
C PRO A 215 1.37 17.54 14.86
N LYS A 216 0.84 18.48 14.07
CA LYS A 216 1.37 18.77 12.75
C LYS A 216 2.79 19.35 12.82
N PRO A 217 3.79 18.79 12.10
CA PRO A 217 5.11 19.41 11.98
C PRO A 217 5.00 20.82 11.40
N LYS A 218 5.80 21.76 11.93
CA LYS A 218 5.74 23.18 11.53
C LYS A 218 6.55 23.48 10.28
N LEU A 219 7.63 22.74 10.08
CA LEU A 219 8.62 22.99 9.04
C LEU A 219 8.92 21.71 8.29
N LYS A 220 9.20 21.85 7.00
CA LYS A 220 9.63 20.77 6.11
C LYS A 220 10.66 21.30 5.13
N LYS A 221 11.68 20.50 4.81
CA LYS A 221 12.67 20.78 3.77
C LYS A 221 12.94 19.54 2.93
N THR A 222 12.98 19.74 1.62
CA THR A 222 13.31 18.70 0.65
C THR A 222 14.79 18.70 0.33
N TYR A 223 15.38 17.49 0.23
CA TYR A 223 16.78 17.32 -0.14
C TYR A 223 16.93 16.28 -1.26
N MET A 224 18.08 16.34 -1.95
CA MET A 224 18.51 15.33 -2.91
C MET A 224 19.99 15.03 -2.74
N GLY A 225 20.33 13.75 -2.62
CA GLY A 225 21.68 13.21 -2.69
C GLY A 225 21.95 12.57 -4.04
N ILE A 226 23.14 12.81 -4.62
CA ILE A 226 23.55 12.33 -5.92
C ILE A 226 24.73 11.37 -5.74
N PHE A 227 24.63 10.15 -6.29
CA PHE A 227 25.63 9.12 -6.13
C PHE A 227 26.09 8.57 -7.49
N PRO A 228 27.35 8.09 -7.59
CA PRO A 228 27.86 7.49 -8.81
C PRO A 228 27.22 6.14 -9.13
N ASP A 229 26.69 5.45 -8.11
CA ASP A 229 25.97 4.18 -8.22
C ASP A 229 24.93 4.02 -7.09
N VAL A 230 23.96 3.14 -7.30
CA VAL A 230 22.89 2.89 -6.33
C VAL A 230 23.39 2.17 -5.07
N THR A 231 24.43 1.34 -5.17
CA THR A 231 25.01 0.64 -4.02
C THR A 231 25.53 1.62 -2.97
N LYS A 232 26.26 2.67 -3.42
CA LYS A 232 26.70 3.76 -2.52
C LYS A 232 25.53 4.54 -1.93
N ALA A 233 24.51 4.81 -2.73
CA ALA A 233 23.29 5.45 -2.24
C ALA A 233 22.64 4.62 -1.12
N MET A 234 22.47 3.31 -1.32
CA MET A 234 21.89 2.42 -0.30
C MET A 234 22.76 2.30 0.96
N ASN A 235 24.09 2.29 0.82
CA ASN A 235 24.99 2.34 1.96
C ASN A 235 24.83 3.63 2.78
N ALA A 236 24.58 4.76 2.11
CA ALA A 236 24.35 6.04 2.77
C ALA A 236 23.03 6.06 3.55
N VAL A 237 22.00 5.36 3.10
CA VAL A 237 20.68 5.28 3.76
C VAL A 237 20.82 4.79 5.20
N PHE A 238 21.23 3.53 5.40
CA PHE A 238 21.24 2.96 6.76
C PHE A 238 22.27 3.63 7.66
N LYS A 239 23.40 4.14 7.11
CA LYS A 239 24.39 4.87 7.89
C LYS A 239 23.88 6.25 8.34
N SER A 240 23.09 6.93 7.52
CA SER A 240 22.42 8.18 7.92
C SER A 240 21.47 7.97 9.08
N LEU A 241 20.65 6.94 8.99
CA LEU A 241 19.70 6.58 10.05
C LEU A 241 20.44 6.19 11.35
N ALA A 242 21.53 5.40 11.23
CA ALA A 242 22.37 5.04 12.37
C ALA A 242 23.10 6.24 13.00
N ALA A 243 23.39 7.28 12.21
CA ALA A 243 23.95 8.56 12.69
C ALA A 243 22.92 9.48 13.33
N GLY A 244 21.65 9.08 13.40
CA GLY A 244 20.57 9.83 14.04
C GLY A 244 19.75 10.71 13.11
N ALA A 245 19.95 10.64 11.80
CA ALA A 245 19.02 11.27 10.87
C ALA A 245 17.63 10.60 10.96
N ASN A 246 16.59 11.40 10.91
CA ASN A 246 15.20 10.92 10.99
C ASN A 246 14.35 11.55 9.87
N PRO A 247 14.69 11.27 8.59
CA PRO A 247 13.97 11.85 7.46
C PRO A 247 12.53 11.32 7.40
N VAL A 248 11.64 12.18 6.97
CA VAL A 248 10.22 11.84 6.72
C VAL A 248 10.11 10.82 5.60
N ALA A 249 10.85 11.08 4.53
CA ALA A 249 10.94 10.23 3.36
C ALA A 249 12.39 10.15 2.89
N MET A 250 12.79 9.00 2.38
CA MET A 250 14.06 8.79 1.71
C MET A 250 13.85 7.79 0.56
N GLU A 251 13.66 8.36 -0.61
CA GLU A 251 13.31 7.64 -1.83
C GLU A 251 14.54 7.45 -2.71
N PHE A 252 14.70 6.28 -3.30
CA PHE A 252 15.79 6.05 -4.24
C PHE A 252 15.33 5.86 -5.67
N LEU A 253 16.19 6.23 -6.60
CA LEU A 253 16.10 5.95 -8.03
C LEU A 253 17.42 5.32 -8.47
N ASP A 254 17.36 4.17 -9.16
CA ASP A 254 18.53 3.54 -9.74
C ASP A 254 18.93 4.13 -11.11
N ALA A 255 20.04 3.67 -11.66
CA ALA A 255 20.55 4.14 -12.95
C ALA A 255 19.57 3.87 -14.10
N LEU A 256 18.84 2.74 -14.09
CA LEU A 256 17.85 2.42 -15.11
C LEU A 256 16.65 3.36 -15.06
N VAL A 257 16.17 3.70 -13.87
CA VAL A 257 15.09 4.68 -13.70
C VAL A 257 15.55 6.07 -14.13
N ILE A 258 16.77 6.48 -13.78
CA ILE A 258 17.34 7.77 -14.19
C ILE A 258 17.45 7.85 -15.71
N ASP A 259 17.92 6.78 -16.37
CA ASP A 259 17.97 6.68 -17.83
C ASP A 259 16.58 6.75 -18.47
N ALA A 260 15.61 6.00 -17.93
CA ALA A 260 14.23 6.03 -18.38
C ALA A 260 13.59 7.43 -18.28
N LEU A 261 13.86 8.15 -17.19
CA LEU A 261 13.40 9.52 -17.01
C LEU A 261 13.99 10.48 -18.05
N LYS A 262 15.30 10.38 -18.33
CA LYS A 262 15.98 11.20 -19.36
C LYS A 262 15.43 10.90 -20.75
N GLN A 263 15.14 9.64 -21.08
CA GLN A 263 14.54 9.28 -22.36
C GLN A 263 13.12 9.83 -22.53
N LYS A 264 12.31 9.74 -21.46
CA LYS A 264 10.89 10.15 -21.50
C LYS A 264 10.69 11.65 -21.37
N PHE A 265 11.55 12.31 -20.63
CA PHE A 265 11.52 13.75 -20.33
C PHE A 265 12.89 14.37 -20.65
N PRO A 266 13.22 14.67 -21.93
CA PRO A 266 14.54 15.16 -22.33
C PRO A 266 14.98 16.44 -21.63
N ASP A 267 14.03 17.28 -21.21
CA ASP A 267 14.28 18.55 -20.54
C ASP A 267 14.37 18.43 -19.00
N ILE A 268 14.35 17.19 -18.47
CA ILE A 268 14.45 16.98 -17.02
C ILE A 268 15.86 17.38 -16.53
N ASP A 269 15.87 18.23 -15.51
CA ASP A 269 17.13 18.64 -14.89
C ASP A 269 17.62 17.59 -13.88
N LEU A 270 18.25 16.53 -14.39
CA LEU A 270 18.89 15.49 -13.60
C LEU A 270 20.42 15.54 -13.77
N PRO A 271 21.19 15.35 -12.68
CA PRO A 271 22.64 15.35 -12.74
C PRO A 271 23.18 14.33 -13.76
N GLN A 272 24.12 14.79 -14.59
CA GLN A 272 24.66 13.96 -15.71
C GLN A 272 25.34 12.67 -15.22
N ASN A 273 26.02 12.75 -14.07
CA ASN A 273 26.81 11.63 -13.52
C ASN A 273 26.10 10.89 -12.40
N ALA A 274 24.77 10.93 -12.34
CA ALA A 274 24.00 10.19 -11.37
C ALA A 274 23.81 8.74 -11.80
N GLY A 275 24.35 7.79 -11.05
CA GLY A 275 24.06 6.37 -11.13
C GLY A 275 23.10 5.91 -10.03
N GLY A 276 22.82 6.79 -9.06
CA GLY A 276 21.81 6.62 -8.00
C GLY A 276 21.42 7.97 -7.44
N ILE A 277 20.15 8.16 -7.13
CA ILE A 277 19.61 9.37 -6.49
C ILE A 277 18.89 8.97 -5.23
N LEU A 278 19.08 9.75 -4.17
CA LEU A 278 18.22 9.76 -2.98
C LEU A 278 17.51 11.10 -2.91
N VAL A 279 16.19 11.11 -2.90
CA VAL A 279 15.37 12.31 -2.68
C VAL A 279 14.48 12.10 -1.47
N GLY A 280 14.31 13.12 -0.65
CA GLY A 280 13.50 12.98 0.54
C GLY A 280 13.19 14.31 1.22
N ASP A 281 12.44 14.20 2.29
CA ASP A 281 12.04 15.31 3.13
C ASP A 281 12.54 15.12 4.57
N VAL A 282 12.90 16.18 5.21
CA VAL A 282 13.01 16.28 6.68
C VAL A 282 11.95 17.24 7.19
N ASP A 283 11.39 16.97 8.35
CA ASP A 283 10.47 17.87 9.02
C ASP A 283 10.81 18.03 10.51
N GLY A 284 10.25 19.03 11.14
CA GLY A 284 10.52 19.32 12.55
C GLY A 284 9.74 20.53 13.06
N SER A 285 10.01 20.85 14.33
CA SER A 285 9.35 21.95 15.04
C SER A 285 10.15 23.24 15.02
N SER A 286 11.44 23.20 14.64
CA SER A 286 12.35 24.35 14.60
C SER A 286 13.36 24.27 13.46
N GLU A 287 13.87 25.43 13.03
CA GLU A 287 14.95 25.53 12.02
C GLU A 287 16.24 24.84 12.49
N ALA A 288 16.54 24.88 13.77
CA ALA A 288 17.71 24.19 14.32
C ALA A 288 17.63 22.66 14.16
N GLU A 289 16.44 22.08 14.37
CA GLU A 289 16.17 20.66 14.16
C GLU A 289 16.34 20.27 12.70
N ILE A 290 15.75 21.04 11.78
CA ILE A 290 15.86 20.83 10.33
C ILE A 290 17.34 20.91 9.89
N THR A 291 18.06 21.95 10.32
CA THR A 291 19.48 22.15 9.96
C THR A 291 20.33 20.98 10.45
N SER A 292 20.16 20.56 11.70
CA SER A 292 20.90 19.43 12.28
C SER A 292 20.66 18.13 11.49
N GLN A 293 19.43 17.85 11.10
CA GLN A 293 19.09 16.68 10.30
C GLN A 293 19.72 16.73 8.90
N LEU A 294 19.63 17.88 8.21
CA LEU A 294 20.24 18.08 6.89
C LEU A 294 21.77 17.96 6.93
N GLU A 295 22.43 18.48 7.98
CA GLU A 295 23.88 18.34 8.17
C GLU A 295 24.29 16.89 8.38
N THR A 296 23.53 16.14 9.20
CA THR A 296 23.76 14.71 9.43
C THR A 296 23.64 13.92 8.12
N LEU A 297 22.58 14.16 7.34
CA LEU A 297 22.39 13.55 6.03
C LEU A 297 23.51 13.90 5.07
N LYS A 298 23.84 15.19 4.94
CA LYS A 298 24.91 15.68 4.06
C LYS A 298 26.26 15.06 4.37
N GLN A 299 26.62 14.99 5.66
CA GLN A 299 27.88 14.39 6.09
C GLN A 299 27.90 12.89 5.80
N SER A 300 26.83 12.18 6.16
CA SER A 300 26.72 10.74 5.90
C SER A 300 26.76 10.42 4.40
N PHE A 301 26.11 11.22 3.55
CA PHE A 301 26.13 11.03 2.10
C PHE A 301 27.54 11.26 1.55
N LYS A 302 28.22 12.31 1.99
CA LYS A 302 29.61 12.59 1.61
C LYS A 302 30.55 11.44 1.99
N ASP A 303 30.42 10.91 3.22
CA ASP A 303 31.25 9.82 3.71
C ASP A 303 31.01 8.50 2.97
N ASN A 304 29.87 8.38 2.29
CA ASN A 304 29.50 7.25 1.45
C ASN A 304 29.64 7.53 -0.06
N GLY A 305 30.39 8.60 -0.42
CA GLY A 305 30.82 8.85 -1.79
C GLY A 305 29.76 9.52 -2.67
N SER A 306 28.88 10.34 -2.09
CA SER A 306 27.98 11.18 -2.89
C SER A 306 28.76 12.22 -3.70
N ASN A 307 28.30 12.46 -4.94
CA ASN A 307 28.83 13.49 -5.83
C ASN A 307 28.20 14.86 -5.59
N GLY A 308 27.10 14.93 -4.82
CA GLY A 308 26.41 16.19 -4.50
C GLY A 308 25.28 16.01 -3.51
N PHE A 309 24.94 17.14 -2.86
CA PHE A 309 23.81 17.24 -1.93
C PHE A 309 23.11 18.58 -2.17
N ILE A 310 21.85 18.56 -2.51
CA ILE A 310 21.01 19.71 -2.83
C ILE A 310 19.93 19.84 -1.76
N VAL A 311 19.62 21.05 -1.34
CA VAL A 311 18.49 21.36 -0.45
C VAL A 311 17.63 22.41 -1.14
N ALA A 312 16.36 22.11 -1.35
CA ALA A 312 15.41 23.03 -1.95
C ALA A 312 15.22 24.28 -1.09
N GLN A 313 15.30 25.45 -1.71
CA GLN A 313 15.12 26.74 -1.06
C GLN A 313 13.69 27.27 -1.16
N SER A 314 12.87 26.69 -2.05
CA SER A 314 11.46 27.03 -2.25
C SER A 314 10.62 25.78 -2.54
N ASP A 315 9.30 25.92 -2.45
CA ASP A 315 8.36 24.84 -2.82
C ASP A 315 8.49 24.46 -4.29
N GLU A 316 8.77 25.42 -5.18
CA GLU A 316 9.01 25.15 -6.61
C GLU A 316 10.25 24.27 -6.83
N GLU A 317 11.34 24.55 -6.11
CA GLU A 317 12.53 23.71 -6.15
C GLU A 317 12.27 22.32 -5.57
N ALA A 318 11.52 22.23 -4.47
CA ALA A 318 11.11 20.97 -3.88
C ALA A 318 10.30 20.11 -4.88
N ASP A 319 9.34 20.72 -5.57
CA ASP A 319 8.56 20.03 -6.60
C ASP A 319 9.41 19.55 -7.78
N LYS A 320 10.44 20.29 -8.19
CA LYS A 320 11.41 19.86 -9.20
C LYS A 320 12.21 18.63 -8.74
N LEU A 321 12.68 18.61 -7.49
CA LEU A 321 13.38 17.46 -6.93
C LEU A 321 12.47 16.23 -6.86
N TRP A 322 11.22 16.38 -6.45
CA TRP A 322 10.23 15.30 -6.38
C TRP A 322 9.72 14.86 -7.75
N PHE A 323 9.85 15.68 -8.79
CA PHE A 323 9.36 15.34 -10.14
C PHE A 323 9.92 14.01 -10.65
N ALA A 324 11.21 13.76 -10.47
CA ALA A 324 11.85 12.52 -10.89
C ALA A 324 11.21 11.30 -10.21
N ARG A 325 10.99 11.36 -8.89
CA ARG A 325 10.38 10.25 -8.14
C ARG A 325 8.92 10.03 -8.50
N LYS A 326 8.13 11.10 -8.62
CA LYS A 326 6.71 11.04 -9.02
C LYS A 326 6.53 10.41 -10.41
N ASN A 327 7.50 10.58 -11.31
CA ASN A 327 7.45 10.06 -12.68
C ASN A 327 8.28 8.78 -12.91
N ALA A 328 8.89 8.21 -11.88
CA ALA A 328 9.73 7.01 -11.99
C ALA A 328 8.95 5.83 -12.62
N SER A 329 7.83 5.44 -12.02
CA SER A 329 7.03 4.30 -12.48
C SER A 329 6.55 4.41 -13.93
N PRO A 330 5.94 5.51 -14.39
CA PRO A 330 5.54 5.64 -15.79
C PRO A 330 6.73 5.80 -16.76
N ALA A 331 7.90 6.24 -16.30
CA ALA A 331 9.09 6.38 -17.16
C ALA A 331 9.64 5.02 -17.55
N THR A 332 9.62 4.01 -16.68
CA THR A 332 10.16 2.67 -16.99
C THR A 332 9.54 2.00 -18.20
N MET A 333 8.34 2.44 -18.64
CA MET A 333 7.69 1.91 -19.85
C MET A 333 8.47 2.16 -21.15
N VAL A 334 9.54 2.94 -21.13
CA VAL A 334 10.45 3.06 -22.30
C VAL A 334 11.19 1.75 -22.59
N TYR A 335 11.27 0.84 -21.63
CA TYR A 335 11.95 -0.44 -21.74
C TYR A 335 11.08 -1.60 -22.24
N GLY A 336 9.77 -1.44 -22.33
CA GLY A 336 8.90 -2.53 -22.76
C GLY A 336 7.42 -2.18 -22.80
N THR A 337 6.63 -3.13 -23.27
CA THR A 337 5.17 -2.97 -23.44
C THR A 337 4.39 -3.52 -22.25
N LYS A 338 5.03 -4.30 -21.36
CA LYS A 338 4.46 -4.81 -20.11
C LYS A 338 5.47 -4.63 -18.98
N LYS A 339 4.99 -4.20 -17.87
CA LYS A 339 5.69 -4.11 -16.60
C LYS A 339 5.08 -5.12 -15.63
N LEU A 340 5.90 -6.03 -15.13
CA LEU A 340 5.59 -6.85 -13.98
C LEU A 340 6.17 -6.12 -12.78
N ASN A 341 5.28 -5.55 -11.96
CA ASN A 341 5.67 -4.66 -10.86
C ASN A 341 5.51 -5.39 -9.55
N GLU A 342 6.62 -5.59 -8.87
CA GLU A 342 6.66 -6.19 -7.55
C GLU A 342 7.08 -5.18 -6.50
N ASP A 343 6.53 -5.35 -5.33
CA ASP A 343 6.72 -4.53 -4.15
C ASP A 343 7.26 -5.45 -3.05
N ILE A 344 8.55 -5.41 -2.86
CA ILE A 344 9.25 -6.24 -1.87
C ILE A 344 9.84 -5.38 -0.76
N SER A 345 10.12 -5.98 0.38
CA SER A 345 10.85 -5.29 1.44
C SER A 345 11.93 -6.20 2.02
N VAL A 346 13.12 -5.62 2.27
CA VAL A 346 14.26 -6.31 2.87
C VAL A 346 14.75 -5.55 4.10
N PRO A 347 15.47 -6.20 5.04
CA PRO A 347 16.18 -5.46 6.07
C PRO A 347 17.06 -4.38 5.44
N ARG A 348 17.01 -3.14 5.95
CA ARG A 348 17.68 -1.96 5.34
C ARG A 348 19.15 -2.21 4.98
N SER A 349 19.89 -2.96 5.82
CA SER A 349 21.30 -3.32 5.57
C SER A 349 21.48 -4.26 4.38
N LYS A 350 20.41 -4.89 3.90
CA LYS A 350 20.42 -5.81 2.76
C LYS A 350 20.08 -5.12 1.44
N LEU A 351 19.67 -3.83 1.46
CA LEU A 351 19.31 -3.08 0.25
C LEU A 351 20.38 -3.13 -0.86
N PRO A 352 21.70 -2.89 -0.57
CA PRO A 352 22.72 -2.97 -1.61
C PRO A 352 22.82 -4.36 -2.25
N GLU A 353 22.88 -5.40 -1.42
CA GLU A 353 22.97 -6.79 -1.87
C GLU A 353 21.72 -7.23 -2.65
N ALA A 354 20.53 -6.86 -2.17
CA ALA A 354 19.28 -7.19 -2.83
C ALA A 354 19.21 -6.59 -4.25
N LEU A 355 19.56 -5.33 -4.43
CA LEU A 355 19.56 -4.68 -5.74
C LEU A 355 20.55 -5.33 -6.71
N GLU A 356 21.78 -5.65 -6.25
CA GLU A 356 22.80 -6.32 -7.07
C GLU A 356 22.32 -7.69 -7.56
N GLU A 357 21.72 -8.49 -6.68
CA GLU A 357 21.21 -9.82 -7.04
C GLU A 357 19.93 -9.73 -7.93
N ILE A 358 19.04 -8.77 -7.69
CA ILE A 358 17.87 -8.51 -8.55
C ILE A 358 18.31 -8.21 -9.99
N TYR A 359 19.35 -7.39 -10.18
CA TYR A 359 19.88 -7.12 -11.52
C TYR A 359 20.47 -8.36 -12.17
N LYS A 360 21.21 -9.20 -11.45
CA LYS A 360 21.75 -10.47 -11.95
C LYS A 360 20.63 -11.44 -12.35
N ILE A 361 19.57 -11.53 -11.57
CA ILE A 361 18.40 -12.35 -11.92
C ILE A 361 17.74 -11.81 -13.19
N ALA A 362 17.50 -10.51 -13.31
CA ALA A 362 16.93 -9.94 -14.52
C ALA A 362 17.81 -10.19 -15.76
N ASP A 363 19.11 -9.97 -15.64
CA ASP A 363 20.08 -10.18 -16.72
C ASP A 363 20.14 -11.65 -17.18
N LYS A 364 20.01 -12.62 -16.26
CA LYS A 364 19.91 -14.06 -16.55
C LYS A 364 18.80 -14.39 -17.53
N TYR A 365 17.69 -13.63 -17.47
CA TYR A 365 16.54 -13.78 -18.36
C TYR A 365 16.54 -12.79 -19.54
N GLY A 366 17.59 -11.98 -19.71
CA GLY A 366 17.67 -10.96 -20.76
C GLY A 366 16.69 -9.80 -20.58
N LEU A 367 16.22 -9.57 -19.36
CA LEU A 367 15.24 -8.55 -18.99
C LEU A 367 15.92 -7.37 -18.28
N LYS A 368 15.25 -6.23 -18.23
CA LYS A 368 15.64 -5.10 -17.36
C LYS A 368 14.73 -5.04 -16.14
N ALA A 369 15.30 -4.71 -15.00
CA ALA A 369 14.57 -4.51 -13.75
C ALA A 369 14.88 -3.13 -13.13
N PRO A 370 14.39 -2.02 -13.70
CA PRO A 370 14.53 -0.72 -13.05
C PRO A 370 13.86 -0.73 -11.67
N CYS A 371 14.63 -0.28 -10.65
CA CYS A 371 14.25 -0.28 -9.25
C CYS A 371 14.19 1.13 -8.70
N PHE A 372 13.15 1.42 -7.92
CA PHE A 372 12.99 2.61 -7.11
C PHE A 372 12.19 2.24 -5.86
N GLY A 373 12.15 3.09 -4.85
CA GLY A 373 11.31 2.79 -3.68
C GLY A 373 11.70 3.56 -2.43
N HIS A 374 11.13 3.10 -1.31
CA HIS A 374 11.24 3.73 0.00
C HIS A 374 12.46 3.18 0.74
N SER A 375 13.65 3.71 0.42
CA SER A 375 14.90 3.19 1.00
C SER A 375 15.00 3.38 2.51
N GLY A 376 14.26 4.35 3.07
CA GLY A 376 14.24 4.61 4.51
C GLY A 376 13.63 3.47 5.34
N ASP A 377 12.79 2.61 4.77
CA ASP A 377 12.16 1.46 5.43
C ASP A 377 12.51 0.10 4.80
N GLY A 378 13.27 0.09 3.68
CA GLY A 378 13.74 -1.14 3.05
C GLY A 378 12.85 -1.63 1.91
N ASN A 379 11.86 -0.85 1.48
CA ASN A 379 10.95 -1.21 0.41
C ASN A 379 11.53 -0.91 -0.98
N ILE A 380 11.39 -1.87 -1.90
CA ILE A 380 11.85 -1.80 -3.28
C ILE A 380 10.70 -2.13 -4.22
N HIS A 381 10.37 -1.20 -5.11
CA HIS A 381 9.52 -1.47 -6.27
C HIS A 381 10.39 -1.98 -7.40
N VAL A 382 10.35 -3.29 -7.65
CA VAL A 382 11.06 -3.95 -8.73
C VAL A 382 10.16 -4.00 -9.95
N ASN A 383 10.61 -3.46 -11.08
CA ASN A 383 9.82 -3.44 -12.31
C ASN A 383 10.50 -4.33 -13.34
N VAL A 384 10.12 -5.61 -13.41
CA VAL A 384 10.62 -6.51 -14.45
C VAL A 384 9.94 -6.14 -15.78
N MET A 385 10.75 -5.66 -16.73
CA MET A 385 10.26 -5.11 -18.00
C MET A 385 10.25 -6.17 -19.11
N VAL A 386 9.06 -6.49 -19.61
CA VAL A 386 8.85 -7.36 -20.77
C VAL A 386 8.75 -6.49 -22.02
N LYS A 387 9.61 -6.71 -23.00
CA LYS A 387 9.72 -5.90 -24.21
C LYS A 387 8.45 -6.01 -25.06
N ASP A 388 7.98 -7.25 -25.29
CA ASP A 388 6.73 -7.52 -25.99
C ASP A 388 5.81 -8.42 -25.15
N LYS A 389 4.72 -7.86 -24.65
CA LYS A 389 3.70 -8.59 -23.86
C LYS A 389 3.04 -9.76 -24.61
N ASN A 390 3.15 -9.81 -25.94
CA ASN A 390 2.61 -10.90 -26.77
C ASN A 390 3.64 -12.03 -26.96
N ASN A 391 4.88 -11.84 -26.52
CA ASN A 391 5.89 -12.88 -26.52
C ASN A 391 5.74 -13.77 -25.28
N GLU A 392 5.15 -14.95 -25.47
CA GLU A 392 4.88 -15.90 -24.37
C GLU A 392 6.15 -16.32 -23.62
N GLN A 393 7.29 -16.46 -24.32
CA GLN A 393 8.56 -16.83 -23.71
C GLN A 393 9.07 -15.70 -22.80
N GLU A 394 9.07 -14.44 -23.26
CA GLU A 394 9.46 -13.30 -22.44
C GLU A 394 8.55 -13.13 -21.21
N MET A 395 7.24 -13.34 -21.36
CA MET A 395 6.31 -13.33 -20.23
C MET A 395 6.62 -14.43 -19.23
N ALA A 396 6.86 -15.66 -19.71
CA ALA A 396 7.23 -16.78 -18.84
C ALA A 396 8.56 -16.54 -18.11
N ASP A 397 9.55 -15.98 -18.81
CA ASP A 397 10.85 -15.65 -18.22
C ASP A 397 10.73 -14.49 -17.19
N GLY A 398 9.85 -13.52 -17.44
CA GLY A 398 9.51 -12.47 -16.48
C GLY A 398 8.90 -13.05 -15.18
N HIS A 399 7.99 -14.00 -15.27
CA HIS A 399 7.41 -14.66 -14.10
C HIS A 399 8.43 -15.50 -13.34
N LYS A 400 9.34 -16.22 -14.04
CA LYS A 400 10.44 -16.95 -13.38
C LYS A 400 11.39 -16.00 -12.64
N ALA A 401 11.71 -14.85 -13.26
CA ALA A 401 12.54 -13.84 -12.62
C ALA A 401 11.89 -13.32 -11.32
N ILE A 402 10.56 -13.09 -11.32
CA ILE A 402 9.82 -12.70 -10.12
C ILE A 402 9.89 -13.78 -9.04
N GLU A 403 9.70 -15.04 -9.39
CA GLU A 403 9.76 -16.16 -8.44
C GLU A 403 11.15 -16.26 -7.79
N GLU A 404 12.24 -16.12 -8.59
CA GLU A 404 13.61 -16.10 -8.06
C GLU A 404 13.87 -14.86 -7.18
N ILE A 405 13.32 -13.69 -7.54
CA ILE A 405 13.42 -12.48 -6.72
C ILE A 405 12.69 -12.68 -5.38
N PHE A 406 11.51 -13.26 -5.37
CA PHE A 406 10.79 -13.55 -4.14
C PHE A 406 11.56 -14.53 -3.24
N GLN A 407 12.16 -15.59 -3.81
CA GLN A 407 12.99 -16.52 -3.04
C GLN A 407 14.21 -15.80 -2.45
N LEU A 408 14.91 -15.00 -3.25
CA LEU A 408 16.04 -14.19 -2.79
C LEU A 408 15.67 -13.30 -1.60
N VAL A 409 14.54 -12.61 -1.70
CA VAL A 409 14.08 -11.67 -0.66
C VAL A 409 13.75 -12.40 0.64
N VAL A 410 13.08 -13.54 0.56
CA VAL A 410 12.77 -14.38 1.73
C VAL A 410 14.05 -14.92 2.38
N ASP A 411 15.01 -15.37 1.57
CA ASP A 411 16.31 -15.87 2.07
C ASP A 411 17.12 -14.75 2.77
N MET A 412 16.89 -13.49 2.40
CA MET A 412 17.47 -12.32 3.07
C MET A 412 16.71 -11.89 4.34
N GLY A 413 15.63 -12.59 4.72
CA GLY A 413 14.76 -12.22 5.84
C GLY A 413 13.79 -11.09 5.52
N GLY A 414 13.46 -10.90 4.24
CA GLY A 414 12.51 -9.92 3.74
C GLY A 414 11.09 -10.47 3.56
N THR A 415 10.24 -9.74 2.85
CA THR A 415 8.84 -10.08 2.59
C THR A 415 8.44 -9.85 1.13
N LEU A 416 7.47 -10.65 0.66
CA LEU A 416 6.92 -10.57 -0.71
C LEU A 416 6.18 -9.26 -1.00
N SER A 417 5.69 -8.58 0.04
CA SER A 417 4.99 -7.31 -0.11
C SER A 417 5.34 -6.36 1.03
N GLY A 418 5.79 -5.16 0.67
CA GLY A 418 6.04 -4.08 1.60
C GLY A 418 4.74 -3.33 1.96
N GLU A 419 3.93 -2.98 0.94
CA GLU A 419 2.75 -2.14 1.11
C GLU A 419 1.54 -2.52 0.24
N HIS A 420 1.72 -3.28 -0.86
CA HIS A 420 0.63 -3.55 -1.82
C HIS A 420 -0.35 -4.64 -1.38
N GLY A 421 0.00 -5.46 -0.39
CA GLY A 421 -0.75 -6.65 0.00
C GLY A 421 -0.41 -7.88 -0.85
N ILE A 422 -1.16 -8.95 -0.66
CA ILE A 422 -1.00 -10.24 -1.33
C ILE A 422 -2.10 -10.45 -2.39
N GLY A 423 -3.35 -10.27 -2.01
CA GLY A 423 -4.51 -10.41 -2.88
C GLY A 423 -4.59 -11.73 -3.64
N LEU A 424 -4.86 -11.61 -4.94
CA LEU A 424 -4.82 -12.71 -5.91
C LEU A 424 -3.42 -12.86 -6.54
N SER A 425 -2.76 -11.74 -6.81
CA SER A 425 -1.53 -11.71 -7.62
C SER A 425 -0.36 -12.41 -6.95
N LYS A 426 -0.20 -12.25 -5.64
CA LYS A 426 0.90 -12.85 -4.85
C LYS A 426 0.49 -14.12 -4.11
N ALA A 427 -0.80 -14.47 -4.09
CA ALA A 427 -1.31 -15.70 -3.47
C ALA A 427 -0.56 -16.99 -3.90
N PRO A 428 -0.19 -17.17 -5.18
CA PRO A 428 0.58 -18.34 -5.61
C PRO A 428 1.97 -18.48 -4.98
N PHE A 429 2.54 -17.37 -4.49
CA PHE A 429 3.90 -17.31 -3.95
C PHE A 429 3.96 -17.38 -2.41
N MET A 430 2.80 -17.49 -1.73
CA MET A 430 2.74 -17.55 -0.26
C MET A 430 3.60 -18.68 0.32
N ASN A 431 3.69 -19.82 -0.35
CA ASN A 431 4.51 -20.95 0.07
C ASN A 431 6.03 -20.68 0.00
N ILE A 432 6.48 -19.62 -0.68
CA ILE A 432 7.87 -19.15 -0.65
C ILE A 432 8.15 -18.48 0.70
N ALA A 433 7.23 -17.62 1.16
CA ALA A 433 7.40 -16.83 2.38
C ALA A 433 7.02 -17.57 3.66
N PHE A 434 6.09 -18.51 3.59
CA PHE A 434 5.49 -19.16 4.75
C PHE A 434 5.57 -20.68 4.65
N ASN A 435 5.99 -21.33 5.73
CA ASN A 435 5.99 -22.79 5.81
C ASN A 435 4.57 -23.34 5.98
N GLN A 436 4.44 -24.68 5.90
CA GLN A 436 3.13 -25.35 5.99
C GLN A 436 2.40 -25.05 7.31
N ALA A 437 3.09 -24.97 8.43
CA ALA A 437 2.47 -24.73 9.73
C ALA A 437 1.90 -23.31 9.82
N GLU A 438 2.59 -22.33 9.25
CA GLU A 438 2.12 -20.93 9.17
C GLU A 438 0.90 -20.82 8.26
N MET A 439 0.90 -21.47 7.08
CA MET A 439 -0.24 -21.49 6.18
C MET A 439 -1.47 -22.17 6.81
N GLU A 440 -1.27 -23.27 7.55
CA GLU A 440 -2.37 -23.93 8.29
C GLU A 440 -2.90 -23.05 9.44
N LEU A 441 -2.06 -22.24 10.08
CA LEU A 441 -2.50 -21.25 11.07
C LEU A 441 -3.38 -20.18 10.42
N PHE A 442 -2.98 -19.62 9.25
CA PHE A 442 -3.77 -18.62 8.53
C PHE A 442 -5.14 -19.18 8.13
N LYS A 443 -5.19 -20.41 7.59
CA LYS A 443 -6.45 -21.10 7.26
C LYS A 443 -7.31 -21.33 8.51
N SER A 444 -6.71 -21.64 9.64
CA SER A 444 -7.42 -21.84 10.90
C SER A 444 -8.06 -20.56 11.41
N ILE A 445 -7.33 -19.43 11.32
CA ILE A 445 -7.86 -18.09 11.64
C ILE A 445 -9.03 -17.76 10.70
N LYS A 446 -8.83 -17.90 9.38
CA LYS A 446 -9.89 -17.68 8.40
C LYS A 446 -11.13 -18.49 8.72
N LYS A 447 -10.99 -19.79 8.99
CA LYS A 447 -12.09 -20.71 9.32
C LYS A 447 -12.79 -20.34 10.65
N ALA A 448 -12.06 -19.83 11.63
CA ALA A 448 -12.63 -19.38 12.89
C ALA A 448 -13.55 -18.16 12.73
N PHE A 449 -13.17 -17.22 11.85
CA PHE A 449 -13.97 -16.04 11.55
C PHE A 449 -15.07 -16.31 10.50
N ASP A 450 -14.76 -17.06 9.46
CA ASP A 450 -15.61 -17.30 8.29
C ASP A 450 -15.70 -18.79 7.95
N PRO A 451 -16.43 -19.59 8.75
CA PRO A 451 -16.52 -21.03 8.55
C PRO A 451 -17.17 -21.45 7.22
N ASN A 452 -17.98 -20.58 6.62
CA ASN A 452 -18.64 -20.81 5.32
C ASN A 452 -17.82 -20.28 4.13
N ASN A 453 -16.68 -19.63 4.39
CA ASN A 453 -15.79 -19.03 3.37
C ASN A 453 -16.52 -18.14 2.37
N ILE A 454 -17.39 -17.26 2.87
CA ILE A 454 -18.15 -16.32 2.04
C ILE A 454 -17.45 -14.98 1.82
N LEU A 455 -16.57 -14.59 2.75
CA LEU A 455 -15.99 -13.25 2.77
C LEU A 455 -14.63 -13.24 2.06
N ASN A 456 -14.58 -12.58 0.91
CA ASN A 456 -13.40 -12.37 0.07
C ASN A 456 -12.53 -13.64 -0.12
N PRO A 457 -13.10 -14.79 -0.51
CA PRO A 457 -12.36 -16.05 -0.60
C PRO A 457 -11.23 -15.98 -1.64
N PHE A 458 -10.24 -16.88 -1.49
CA PHE A 458 -9.07 -17.06 -2.38
C PHE A 458 -8.04 -15.93 -2.36
N LYS A 459 -8.24 -14.89 -1.55
CA LYS A 459 -7.20 -13.91 -1.29
C LYS A 459 -6.17 -14.50 -0.32
N MET A 460 -4.91 -14.07 -0.43
CA MET A 460 -3.81 -14.54 0.42
C MET A 460 -3.57 -16.06 0.37
N GLY A 461 -4.08 -16.78 -0.64
CA GLY A 461 -4.00 -18.24 -0.72
C GLY A 461 -4.89 -18.99 0.29
N LEU A 462 -5.97 -18.36 0.77
CA LEU A 462 -6.90 -18.85 1.80
C LEU A 462 -8.27 -19.20 1.24
#